data_edf42be2476e2530db9c04c2741c63cd
#
_entry.id   edf42be2476e2530db9c04c2741c63cd
#
_cell.length_a   1.000
_cell.length_b   1.000
_cell.length_c   1.000
_cell.angle_alpha   90.00
_cell.angle_beta   90.00
_cell.angle_gamma   90.00
#
_symmetry.space_group_name_H-M   'P 1'
#
loop_
_entity.id
_entity.type
_entity.pdbx_description
1 polymer ?
#
loop_
_entity_poly.entity_id
_entity_poly.type
_entity_poly.pdbx_seq_one_letter_code
_entity_poly.pdbx_strand_id
1 'polypeptide(L)'
;AFARPFYRGGLISRSDVVRSAYAQFIFLASGADHDQMETMRRYMSDLVTGWDVAKVRDIVAETIDVIIDPAIYDEAVALIEEHRASGRDVVIISSSGTEVVEPIGERLGVDIAVGSQLGIEDGRYTGEILFYAYGEGKAQAMRELAAERGYDLTSSYAYTDSITDLP
;
A
#
# COMPACT_ATOMS: atom_id res chain seq x y z
N ALA A 1 0.96 10.55 1.42
CA ALA A 1 0.84 11.25 0.14
C ALA A 1 -0.60 11.71 -0.14
N PHE A 2 -1.63 10.88 0.03
CA PHE A 2 -3.02 11.14 -0.34
C PHE A 2 -3.86 11.99 0.65
N ALA A 3 -3.33 12.44 1.79
CA ALA A 3 -4.10 13.21 2.78
C ALA A 3 -4.76 14.48 2.22
N ARG A 4 -4.07 15.24 1.37
CA ARG A 4 -4.63 16.46 0.74
C ARG A 4 -5.76 16.14 -0.25
N PRO A 5 -5.63 15.19 -1.19
CA PRO A 5 -6.73 14.74 -2.05
C PRO A 5 -7.95 14.26 -1.25
N PHE A 6 -7.78 13.42 -0.25
CA PHE A 6 -8.89 12.95 0.59
C PHE A 6 -9.57 14.09 1.36
N TYR A 7 -8.80 15.09 1.83
CA TYR A 7 -9.39 16.28 2.41
C TYR A 7 -10.22 17.09 1.39
N ARG A 8 -9.68 17.33 0.20
CA ARG A 8 -10.41 18.05 -0.87
C ARG A 8 -11.64 17.27 -1.33
N GLY A 9 -11.56 15.95 -1.39
CA GLY A 9 -12.69 15.07 -1.67
C GLY A 9 -13.70 14.95 -0.54
N GLY A 10 -13.45 15.56 0.64
CA GLY A 10 -14.35 15.56 1.77
C GLY A 10 -14.46 14.22 2.50
N LEU A 11 -13.47 13.34 2.36
CA LEU A 11 -13.37 12.07 3.11
C LEU A 11 -12.76 12.27 4.50
N ILE A 12 -11.86 13.24 4.65
CA ILE A 12 -11.23 13.57 5.94
C ILE A 12 -11.45 15.04 6.31
N SER A 13 -11.48 15.31 7.60
CA SER A 13 -11.58 16.65 8.16
C SER A 13 -10.20 17.31 8.29
N ARG A 14 -10.17 18.62 8.60
CA ARG A 14 -8.92 19.33 8.91
C ARG A 14 -8.20 18.72 10.11
N SER A 15 -8.95 18.27 11.11
CA SER A 15 -8.37 17.61 12.29
C SER A 15 -7.69 16.29 11.94
N ASP A 16 -8.24 15.53 10.97
CA ASP A 16 -7.66 14.27 10.55
C ASP A 16 -6.36 14.49 9.76
N VAL A 17 -6.29 15.55 8.95
CA VAL A 17 -5.05 15.95 8.27
C VAL A 17 -3.95 16.28 9.29
N VAL A 18 -4.29 17.05 10.34
CA VAL A 18 -3.33 17.41 11.40
C VAL A 18 -2.90 16.17 12.20
N ARG A 19 -3.85 15.29 12.54
CA ARG A 19 -3.56 14.03 13.24
C ARG A 19 -2.66 13.12 12.42
N SER A 20 -2.94 12.97 11.12
CA SER A 20 -2.12 12.17 10.20
C SER A 20 -0.71 12.72 10.08
N ALA A 21 -0.55 14.05 9.98
CA ALA A 21 0.76 14.69 9.94
C ALA A 21 1.54 14.52 11.25
N TYR A 22 0.85 14.63 12.40
CA TYR A 22 1.45 14.40 13.71
C TYR A 22 1.87 12.93 13.88
N ALA A 23 1.02 11.98 13.51
CA ALA A 23 1.33 10.56 13.57
C ALA A 23 2.55 10.21 12.68
N GLN A 24 2.63 10.79 11.48
CA GLN A 24 3.78 10.63 10.59
C GLN A 24 5.06 11.24 11.19
N PHE A 25 4.96 12.40 11.85
CA PHE A 25 6.10 13.02 12.54
C PHE A 25 6.63 12.14 13.70
N ILE A 26 5.72 11.60 14.53
CA ILE A 26 6.10 10.69 15.62
C ILE A 26 6.76 9.43 15.07
N PHE A 27 6.20 8.84 14.01
CA PHE A 27 6.78 7.67 13.34
C PHE A 27 8.22 7.92 12.86
N LEU A 28 8.47 9.09 12.24
CA LEU A 28 9.80 9.47 11.77
C LEU A 28 10.77 9.78 12.92
N ALA A 29 10.26 10.27 14.06
CA ALA A 29 11.10 10.69 15.20
C ALA A 29 11.46 9.54 16.14
N SER A 30 10.57 8.54 16.31
CA SER A 30 10.72 7.47 17.31
C SER A 30 11.03 6.09 16.73
N GLY A 31 10.98 5.94 15.41
CA GLY A 31 11.10 4.64 14.75
C GLY A 31 9.81 3.80 14.86
N ALA A 32 9.76 2.69 14.14
CA ALA A 32 8.62 1.78 14.14
C ALA A 32 8.76 0.74 15.26
N ASP A 33 8.13 0.99 16.41
CA ASP A 33 7.90 -0.06 17.42
C ASP A 33 6.59 -0.78 17.12
N HIS A 34 6.51 -2.08 17.46
CA HIS A 34 5.35 -2.94 17.20
C HIS A 34 4.04 -2.36 17.77
N ASP A 35 4.07 -1.83 19.00
CA ASP A 35 2.90 -1.24 19.66
C ASP A 35 2.42 0.04 18.96
N GLN A 36 3.34 0.81 18.40
CA GLN A 36 3.03 2.02 17.62
C GLN A 36 2.39 1.65 16.28
N MET A 37 2.88 0.59 15.63
CA MET A 37 2.31 0.10 14.36
C MET A 37 0.88 -0.42 14.57
N GLU A 38 0.61 -1.15 15.66
CA GLU A 38 -0.73 -1.61 15.99
C GLU A 38 -1.69 -0.45 16.30
N THR A 39 -1.20 0.58 17.01
CA THR A 39 -1.97 1.80 17.27
C THR A 39 -2.27 2.55 15.97
N MET A 40 -1.29 2.65 15.06
CA MET A 40 -1.49 3.27 13.75
C MET A 40 -2.48 2.48 12.90
N ARG A 41 -2.37 1.15 12.90
CA ARG A 41 -3.29 0.26 12.20
C ARG A 41 -4.73 0.49 12.64
N ARG A 42 -4.99 0.52 13.95
CA ARG A 42 -6.33 0.80 14.50
C ARG A 42 -6.82 2.19 14.13
N TYR A 43 -5.97 3.19 14.27
CA TYR A 43 -6.33 4.56 13.90
C TYR A 43 -6.72 4.68 12.41
N MET A 44 -5.98 4.04 11.51
CA MET A 44 -6.30 4.04 10.09
C MET A 44 -7.59 3.30 9.79
N SER A 45 -7.83 2.15 10.45
CA SER A 45 -9.08 1.40 10.38
C SER A 45 -10.28 2.25 10.79
N ASP A 46 -10.21 2.90 11.96
CA ASP A 46 -11.27 3.78 12.47
C ASP A 46 -11.50 4.98 11.53
N LEU A 47 -10.43 5.55 10.97
CA LEU A 47 -10.50 6.72 10.10
C LEU A 47 -11.27 6.42 8.80
N VAL A 48 -11.03 5.25 8.20
CA VAL A 48 -11.63 4.90 6.90
C VAL A 48 -13.03 4.31 7.02
N THR A 49 -13.46 3.95 8.23
CA THR A 49 -14.79 3.37 8.47
C THR A 49 -15.89 4.27 7.91
N GLY A 50 -16.76 3.71 7.10
CA GLY A 50 -17.88 4.40 6.46
C GLY A 50 -17.50 5.20 5.21
N TRP A 51 -16.22 5.27 4.81
CA TRP A 51 -15.86 5.91 3.55
C TRP A 51 -16.43 5.12 2.37
N ASP A 52 -16.86 5.85 1.36
CA ASP A 52 -17.32 5.30 0.09
C ASP A 52 -16.12 4.83 -0.74
N VAL A 53 -16.10 3.55 -1.08
CA VAL A 53 -14.98 2.91 -1.80
C VAL A 53 -14.81 3.47 -3.21
N ALA A 54 -15.92 3.72 -3.93
CA ALA A 54 -15.88 4.29 -5.27
C ALA A 54 -15.26 5.69 -5.23
N LYS A 55 -15.64 6.49 -4.25
CA LYS A 55 -15.07 7.84 -4.04
C LYS A 55 -13.57 7.80 -3.73
N VAL A 56 -13.10 6.81 -2.96
CA VAL A 56 -11.67 6.62 -2.72
C VAL A 56 -10.94 6.31 -4.03
N ARG A 57 -11.47 5.37 -4.83
CA ARG A 57 -10.91 5.02 -6.14
C ARG A 57 -10.87 6.19 -7.10
N ASP A 58 -11.94 6.98 -7.17
CA ASP A 58 -12.00 8.17 -8.02
C ASP A 58 -10.92 9.18 -7.62
N ILE A 59 -10.76 9.48 -6.31
CA ILE A 59 -9.73 10.40 -5.82
C ILE A 59 -8.32 9.88 -6.13
N VAL A 60 -8.08 8.58 -5.98
CA VAL A 60 -6.78 7.98 -6.31
C VAL A 60 -6.52 8.12 -7.81
N ALA A 61 -7.48 7.76 -8.67
CA ALA A 61 -7.35 7.85 -10.12
C ALA A 61 -7.08 9.29 -10.60
N GLU A 62 -7.77 10.29 -10.02
CA GLU A 62 -7.59 11.70 -10.37
C GLU A 62 -6.25 12.30 -9.92
N THR A 63 -5.60 11.69 -8.93
CA THR A 63 -4.43 12.28 -8.28
C THR A 63 -3.15 11.46 -8.43
N ILE A 64 -3.24 10.26 -8.99
CA ILE A 64 -2.12 9.33 -9.10
C ILE A 64 -0.94 9.95 -9.87
N ASP A 65 -1.20 10.60 -11.00
CA ASP A 65 -0.17 11.20 -11.85
C ASP A 65 0.57 12.36 -11.13
N VAL A 66 -0.15 13.11 -10.30
CA VAL A 66 0.43 14.26 -9.57
C VAL A 66 1.20 13.85 -8.32
N ILE A 67 0.81 12.74 -7.71
CA ILE A 67 1.35 12.31 -6.41
C ILE A 67 2.39 11.20 -6.59
N ILE A 68 2.13 10.24 -7.47
CA ILE A 68 2.93 9.04 -7.60
C ILE A 68 4.04 9.25 -8.62
N ASP A 69 3.77 9.79 -9.80
CA ASP A 69 4.79 9.96 -10.84
C ASP A 69 6.06 10.69 -10.35
N PRO A 70 5.96 11.80 -9.59
CA PRO A 70 7.15 12.46 -9.05
C PRO A 70 7.90 11.67 -7.98
N ALA A 71 7.31 10.60 -7.44
CA ALA A 71 7.88 9.76 -6.40
C ALA A 71 8.44 8.44 -6.93
N ILE A 72 8.23 8.15 -8.22
CA ILE A 72 8.80 6.97 -8.87
C ILE A 72 10.28 7.22 -9.16
N TYR A 73 11.11 6.29 -8.72
CA TYR A 73 12.55 6.31 -9.03
C TYR A 73 12.81 5.65 -10.38
N ASP A 74 13.56 6.32 -11.26
CA ASP A 74 13.92 5.79 -12.58
C ASP A 74 14.66 4.44 -12.48
N GLU A 75 15.46 4.26 -11.43
CA GLU A 75 16.17 3.02 -11.15
C GLU A 75 15.21 1.86 -10.85
N ALA A 76 14.09 2.14 -10.14
CA ALA A 76 13.07 1.12 -9.86
C ALA A 76 12.33 0.72 -11.15
N VAL A 77 12.03 1.68 -12.00
CA VAL A 77 11.43 1.41 -13.33
C VAL A 77 12.36 0.55 -14.16
N ALA A 78 13.65 0.91 -14.22
CA ALA A 78 14.66 0.14 -14.98
C ALA A 78 14.77 -1.31 -14.47
N LEU A 79 14.73 -1.53 -13.15
CA LEU A 79 14.73 -2.88 -12.56
C LEU A 79 13.47 -3.68 -12.95
N ILE A 80 12.30 -3.06 -12.92
CA ILE A 80 11.04 -3.69 -13.36
C ILE A 80 11.16 -4.13 -14.83
N GLU A 81 11.65 -3.25 -15.69
CA GLU A 81 11.84 -3.54 -17.11
C GLU A 81 12.85 -4.67 -17.35
N GLU A 82 13.98 -4.68 -16.62
CA GLU A 82 15.00 -5.73 -16.70
C GLU A 82 14.43 -7.10 -16.32
N HIS A 83 13.67 -7.18 -15.21
CA HIS A 83 13.06 -8.42 -14.78
C HIS A 83 12.02 -8.93 -15.79
N ARG A 84 11.17 -8.05 -16.31
CA ARG A 84 10.18 -8.40 -17.33
C ARG A 84 10.83 -8.85 -18.63
N ALA A 85 11.86 -8.13 -19.09
CA ALA A 85 12.62 -8.53 -20.28
C ALA A 85 13.32 -9.90 -20.13
N SER A 86 13.59 -10.31 -18.88
CA SER A 86 14.14 -11.62 -18.55
C SER A 86 13.07 -12.71 -18.38
N GLY A 87 11.79 -12.38 -18.65
CA GLY A 87 10.66 -13.31 -18.53
C GLY A 87 10.26 -13.62 -17.08
N ARG A 88 10.57 -12.72 -16.14
CA ARG A 88 10.16 -12.84 -14.74
C ARG A 88 8.91 -12.02 -14.50
N ASP A 89 7.98 -12.56 -13.75
CA ASP A 89 6.85 -11.78 -13.23
C ASP A 89 7.36 -10.80 -12.16
N VAL A 90 6.81 -9.60 -12.17
CA VAL A 90 7.09 -8.56 -11.19
C VAL A 90 5.89 -8.36 -10.29
N VAL A 91 6.12 -8.40 -8.98
CA VAL A 91 5.07 -8.29 -7.95
C VAL A 91 5.35 -7.10 -7.05
N ILE A 92 4.34 -6.27 -6.80
CA ILE A 92 4.38 -5.24 -5.75
C ILE A 92 3.57 -5.74 -4.55
N ILE A 93 4.15 -5.69 -3.35
CA ILE A 93 3.45 -5.96 -2.09
C ILE A 93 3.63 -4.75 -1.17
N SER A 94 2.54 -4.08 -0.81
CA SER A 94 2.57 -2.84 -0.04
C SER A 94 1.56 -2.85 1.10
N SER A 95 1.93 -2.25 2.24
CA SER A 95 1.01 -2.03 3.37
C SER A 95 -0.08 -1.01 3.10
N SER A 96 0.00 -0.25 2.01
CA SER A 96 -1.08 0.64 1.55
C SER A 96 -2.31 -0.17 1.12
N GLY A 97 -3.48 0.47 1.14
CA GLY A 97 -4.72 -0.17 0.71
C GLY A 97 -4.70 -0.56 -0.78
N THR A 98 -5.41 -1.62 -1.11
CA THR A 98 -5.53 -2.18 -2.47
C THR A 98 -5.91 -1.10 -3.50
N GLU A 99 -6.81 -0.18 -3.14
CA GLU A 99 -7.28 0.90 -4.02
C GLU A 99 -6.19 1.91 -4.42
N VAL A 100 -5.06 1.89 -3.72
CA VAL A 100 -3.87 2.70 -4.05
C VAL A 100 -2.82 1.84 -4.76
N VAL A 101 -2.63 0.61 -4.31
CA VAL A 101 -1.53 -0.26 -4.78
C VAL A 101 -1.80 -0.79 -6.18
N GLU A 102 -3.04 -1.20 -6.47
CA GLU A 102 -3.42 -1.70 -7.81
C GLU A 102 -3.19 -0.66 -8.91
N PRO A 103 -3.69 0.60 -8.81
CA PRO A 103 -3.42 1.61 -9.84
C PRO A 103 -1.93 1.95 -10.00
N ILE A 104 -1.14 1.87 -8.91
CA ILE A 104 0.32 2.03 -9.00
C ILE A 104 0.93 0.85 -9.76
N GLY A 105 0.49 -0.37 -9.48
CA GLY A 105 0.93 -1.57 -10.18
C GLY A 105 0.63 -1.51 -11.68
N GLU A 106 -0.59 -1.11 -12.06
CA GLU A 106 -0.98 -0.90 -13.44
C GLU A 106 -0.10 0.16 -14.12
N ARG A 107 0.16 1.29 -13.44
CA ARG A 107 1.01 2.37 -13.93
C ARG A 107 2.45 1.93 -14.20
N LEU A 108 3.00 1.08 -13.34
CA LEU A 108 4.35 0.53 -13.47
C LEU A 108 4.41 -0.70 -14.37
N GLY A 109 3.27 -1.20 -14.82
CA GLY A 109 3.17 -2.37 -15.68
C GLY A 109 3.63 -3.66 -15.01
N VAL A 110 3.45 -3.79 -13.68
CA VAL A 110 3.77 -5.04 -12.96
C VAL A 110 2.68 -6.07 -13.15
N ASP A 111 3.01 -7.34 -12.96
CA ASP A 111 2.10 -8.45 -13.22
C ASP A 111 1.09 -8.65 -12.08
N ILE A 112 1.50 -8.34 -10.84
CA ILE A 112 0.65 -8.49 -9.65
C ILE A 112 0.91 -7.31 -8.69
N ALA A 113 -0.17 -6.77 -8.14
CA ALA A 113 -0.12 -5.75 -7.09
C ALA A 113 -0.97 -6.18 -5.89
N VAL A 114 -0.34 -6.31 -4.71
CA VAL A 114 -0.98 -6.74 -3.47
C VAL A 114 -0.94 -5.62 -2.46
N GLY A 115 -2.12 -5.11 -2.07
CA GLY A 115 -2.30 -4.14 -1.01
C GLY A 115 -2.96 -4.74 0.24
N SER A 116 -3.00 -3.97 1.32
CA SER A 116 -3.82 -4.31 2.47
C SER A 116 -5.30 -4.24 2.11
N GLN A 117 -6.08 -5.20 2.60
CA GLN A 117 -7.51 -5.35 2.28
C GLN A 117 -8.37 -4.99 3.49
N LEU A 118 -9.37 -4.17 3.25
CA LEU A 118 -10.38 -3.78 4.22
C LEU A 118 -11.72 -4.44 3.89
N GLY A 119 -12.51 -4.71 4.91
CA GLY A 119 -13.88 -5.16 4.74
C GLY A 119 -14.74 -4.09 4.06
N ILE A 120 -15.59 -4.52 3.14
CA ILE A 120 -16.51 -3.65 2.41
C ILE A 120 -17.92 -4.21 2.55
N GLU A 121 -18.86 -3.36 2.98
CA GLU A 121 -20.30 -3.64 3.05
C GLU A 121 -21.05 -2.46 2.44
N ASP A 122 -22.01 -2.74 1.58
CA ASP A 122 -22.80 -1.74 0.84
C ASP A 122 -21.97 -0.62 0.18
N GLY A 123 -20.80 -0.98 -0.37
CA GLY A 123 -19.89 -0.05 -1.04
C GLY A 123 -19.08 0.87 -0.10
N ARG A 124 -19.08 0.58 1.20
CA ARG A 124 -18.36 1.35 2.22
C ARG A 124 -17.42 0.47 3.01
N TYR A 125 -16.30 1.04 3.44
CA TYR A 125 -15.39 0.34 4.34
C TYR A 125 -16.04 0.13 5.71
N THR A 126 -15.93 -1.11 6.22
CA THR A 126 -16.37 -1.48 7.56
C THR A 126 -15.38 -1.08 8.66
N GLY A 127 -14.13 -0.82 8.28
CA GLY A 127 -13.01 -0.66 9.19
C GLY A 127 -12.34 -1.98 9.60
N GLU A 128 -12.92 -3.12 9.26
CA GLU A 128 -12.28 -4.42 9.47
C GLU A 128 -11.07 -4.57 8.52
N ILE A 129 -9.93 -5.00 9.04
CA ILE A 129 -8.75 -5.31 8.24
C ILE A 129 -8.75 -6.81 7.98
N LEU A 130 -9.07 -7.21 6.75
CA LEU A 130 -9.12 -8.61 6.32
C LEU A 130 -7.73 -9.16 6.06
N PHE A 131 -6.84 -8.33 5.49
CA PHE A 131 -5.45 -8.67 5.25
C PHE A 131 -4.58 -7.42 5.42
N TYR A 132 -3.48 -7.54 6.15
CA TYR A 132 -2.52 -6.47 6.36
C TYR A 132 -1.16 -6.84 5.78
N ALA A 133 -0.80 -6.23 4.65
CA ALA A 133 0.45 -6.48 3.91
C ALA A 133 1.66 -5.80 4.58
N TYR A 134 1.94 -6.14 5.84
CA TYR A 134 3.06 -5.62 6.62
C TYR A 134 3.77 -6.75 7.38
N GLY A 135 5.10 -6.70 7.44
CA GLY A 135 5.91 -7.71 8.13
C GLY A 135 5.56 -9.13 7.66
N GLU A 136 5.14 -10.00 8.59
CA GLU A 136 4.75 -11.39 8.28
C GLU A 136 3.62 -11.48 7.24
N GLY A 137 2.73 -10.49 7.15
CA GLY A 137 1.69 -10.45 6.11
C GLY A 137 2.28 -10.35 4.70
N LYS A 138 3.38 -9.62 4.49
CA LYS A 138 4.10 -9.62 3.21
C LYS A 138 4.71 -10.99 2.89
N ALA A 139 5.36 -11.60 3.88
CA ALA A 139 5.96 -12.92 3.71
C ALA A 139 4.90 -13.99 3.41
N GLN A 140 3.74 -13.91 4.05
CA GLN A 140 2.60 -14.78 3.77
C GLN A 140 2.12 -14.59 2.32
N ALA A 141 1.89 -13.36 1.88
CA ALA A 141 1.47 -13.08 0.50
C ALA A 141 2.47 -13.61 -0.53
N MET A 142 3.78 -13.45 -0.29
CA MET A 142 4.82 -14.01 -1.17
C MET A 142 4.75 -15.54 -1.23
N ARG A 143 4.57 -16.22 -0.09
CA ARG A 143 4.45 -17.70 -0.06
C ARG A 143 3.19 -18.19 -0.75
N GLU A 144 2.06 -17.53 -0.56
CA GLU A 144 0.79 -17.87 -1.20
C GLU A 144 0.87 -17.68 -2.72
N LEU A 145 1.39 -16.55 -3.19
CA LEU A 145 1.62 -16.30 -4.61
C LEU A 145 2.59 -17.31 -5.22
N ALA A 146 3.67 -17.65 -4.51
CA ALA A 146 4.63 -18.65 -4.98
C ALA A 146 3.98 -20.02 -5.14
N ALA A 147 3.13 -20.42 -4.19
CA ALA A 147 2.39 -21.68 -4.27
C ALA A 147 1.36 -21.67 -5.39
N GLU A 148 0.62 -20.57 -5.57
CA GLU A 148 -0.43 -20.43 -6.59
C GLU A 148 0.13 -20.39 -8.01
N ARG A 149 1.24 -19.64 -8.21
CA ARG A 149 1.83 -19.37 -9.52
C ARG A 149 2.99 -20.30 -9.86
N GLY A 150 3.46 -21.10 -8.92
CA GLY A 150 4.60 -21.98 -9.09
C GLY A 150 5.95 -21.25 -9.11
N TYR A 151 6.06 -20.11 -8.41
CA TYR A 151 7.31 -19.36 -8.34
C TYR A 151 8.34 -20.06 -7.45
N ASP A 152 9.59 -20.09 -7.89
CA ASP A 152 10.73 -20.53 -7.09
C ASP A 152 11.30 -19.36 -6.29
N LEU A 153 10.95 -19.30 -5.00
CA LEU A 153 11.44 -18.25 -4.10
C LEU A 153 12.96 -18.27 -3.92
N THR A 154 13.61 -19.42 -4.12
CA THR A 154 15.08 -19.52 -4.01
C THR A 154 15.81 -18.86 -5.20
N SER A 155 15.11 -18.71 -6.32
CA SER A 155 15.58 -18.06 -7.54
C SER A 155 14.92 -16.70 -7.78
N SER A 156 14.20 -16.17 -6.76
CA SER A 156 13.52 -14.88 -6.83
C SER A 156 14.36 -13.74 -6.24
N TYR A 157 14.03 -12.52 -6.59
CA TYR A 157 14.65 -11.29 -6.10
C TYR A 157 13.62 -10.52 -5.26
N ALA A 158 14.07 -9.89 -4.18
CA ALA A 158 13.26 -8.98 -3.39
C ALA A 158 13.99 -7.66 -3.18
N TYR A 159 13.26 -6.55 -3.30
CA TYR A 159 13.76 -5.19 -3.12
C TYR A 159 12.90 -4.49 -2.07
N THR A 160 13.54 -3.90 -1.06
CA THR A 160 12.86 -3.14 -0.01
C THR A 160 13.79 -2.08 0.55
N ASP A 161 13.22 -1.00 1.06
CA ASP A 161 13.90 0.07 1.81
C ASP A 161 13.70 -0.09 3.32
N SER A 162 13.03 -1.14 3.79
CA SER A 162 12.67 -1.34 5.18
C SER A 162 13.19 -2.65 5.76
N ILE A 163 13.91 -2.56 6.88
CA ILE A 163 14.36 -3.73 7.64
C ILE A 163 13.19 -4.58 8.16
N THR A 164 12.01 -3.99 8.32
CA THR A 164 10.81 -4.70 8.78
C THR A 164 10.22 -5.65 7.75
N ASP A 165 10.67 -5.58 6.51
CA ASP A 165 10.28 -6.47 5.43
C ASP A 165 11.19 -7.71 5.31
N LEU A 166 12.19 -7.83 6.19
CA LEU A 166 13.06 -8.99 6.33
C LEU A 166 12.56 -9.85 7.51
N PRO A 167 11.66 -10.81 7.29
CA PRO A 167 11.22 -11.74 8.33
C PRO A 167 12.26 -12.83 8.61
#